data_91d407b46e8b288acbbccdfc1f1a8934
#
_entry.id   91d407b46e8b288acbbccdfc1f1a8934
#
_cell.length_a   1.000
_cell.length_b   1.000
_cell.length_c   1.000
_cell.angle_alpha   90.00
_cell.angle_beta   90.00
_cell.angle_gamma   90.00
#
_symmetry.space_group_name_H-M   'P 1'
#
loop_
_entity.id
_entity.type
_entity.pdbx_description
1 polymer ?
#
loop_
_entity_poly.entity_id
_entity_poly.type
_entity_poly.pdbx_seq_one_letter_code
_entity_poly.pdbx_strand_id
1 'polypeptide(L)'
;MDSRATQVNESIEQEFLSVIREYERVIYKVCYLYTTPTAILNDLYQDVVLNLWKAFPKFRRECKISKWIYRIALNTCISFIRKEKNVPEFVTLNREGDWMTEENDPLQEMLRQLYRMINQLGQLDKSIILLYLEDKSYDEISEITGLTVTNVATKLSRIKDKLKKMKKEE
;
A
#
# COMPACT_ATOMS: atom_id res chain seq x y z
N MET A 1 -31.31 27.43 6.60
CA MET A 1 -31.01 26.44 5.54
C MET A 1 -29.73 25.65 5.75
N ASP A 2 -28.92 25.98 6.75
CA ASP A 2 -27.61 25.29 6.98
C ASP A 2 -27.66 23.95 7.72
N SER A 3 -28.73 23.68 8.46
CA SER A 3 -28.77 22.52 9.38
C SER A 3 -28.75 21.16 8.70
N ARG A 4 -29.33 21.02 7.50
CA ARG A 4 -29.31 19.76 6.74
C ARG A 4 -27.95 19.47 6.06
N ALA A 5 -27.29 20.50 5.57
CA ALA A 5 -25.96 20.38 4.96
C ALA A 5 -24.91 20.00 6.01
N THR A 6 -25.01 20.57 7.22
CA THR A 6 -24.13 20.25 8.36
C THR A 6 -24.33 18.81 8.82
N GLN A 7 -25.58 18.34 8.97
CA GLN A 7 -25.88 16.96 9.36
C GLN A 7 -25.41 15.91 8.33
N VAL A 8 -25.54 16.20 7.03
CA VAL A 8 -25.04 15.31 5.96
C VAL A 8 -23.53 15.24 5.98
N ASN A 9 -22.84 16.36 6.23
CA ASN A 9 -21.39 16.39 6.29
C ASN A 9 -20.84 15.64 7.51
N GLU A 10 -21.47 15.80 8.68
CA GLU A 10 -21.15 15.05 9.90
C GLU A 10 -21.33 13.53 9.71
N SER A 11 -22.39 13.11 9.00
CA SER A 11 -22.66 11.71 8.71
C SER A 11 -21.58 11.09 7.78
N ILE A 12 -21.15 11.82 6.75
CA ILE A 12 -20.08 11.40 5.82
C ILE A 12 -18.74 11.29 6.56
N GLU A 13 -18.44 12.25 7.43
CA GLU A 13 -17.23 12.26 8.24
C GLU A 13 -17.17 11.05 9.19
N GLN A 14 -18.25 10.75 9.90
CA GLN A 14 -18.34 9.59 10.79
C GLN A 14 -18.18 8.26 10.02
N GLU A 15 -18.84 8.14 8.86
CA GLU A 15 -18.70 6.97 8.01
C GLU A 15 -17.25 6.81 7.53
N PHE A 16 -16.62 7.89 7.07
CA PHE A 16 -15.23 7.88 6.65
C PHE A 16 -14.29 7.47 7.78
N LEU A 17 -14.42 8.03 8.97
CA LEU A 17 -13.61 7.68 10.14
C LEU A 17 -13.76 6.20 10.52
N SER A 18 -14.97 5.65 10.43
CA SER A 18 -15.19 4.21 10.64
C SER A 18 -14.43 3.36 9.61
N VAL A 19 -14.48 3.74 8.35
CA VAL A 19 -13.75 3.06 7.26
C VAL A 19 -12.24 3.13 7.48
N ILE A 20 -11.71 4.31 7.81
CA ILE A 20 -10.25 4.45 8.06
C ILE A 20 -9.81 3.58 9.23
N ARG A 21 -10.56 3.51 10.32
CA ARG A 21 -10.24 2.63 11.46
C ARG A 21 -10.26 1.15 11.08
N GLU A 22 -11.23 0.72 10.29
CA GLU A 22 -11.33 -0.67 9.82
C GLU A 22 -10.15 -1.06 8.94
N TYR A 23 -9.69 -0.15 8.07
CA TYR A 23 -8.62 -0.42 7.09
C TYR A 23 -7.26 0.18 7.48
N GLU A 24 -7.09 0.66 8.70
CA GLU A 24 -5.86 1.30 9.18
C GLU A 24 -4.62 0.43 8.92
N ARG A 25 -4.68 -0.85 9.27
CA ARG A 25 -3.57 -1.79 9.07
C ARG A 25 -3.20 -1.98 7.59
N VAL A 26 -4.20 -2.00 6.71
CA VAL A 26 -4.00 -2.12 5.27
C VAL A 26 -3.28 -0.88 4.73
N ILE A 27 -3.77 0.30 5.09
CA ILE A 27 -3.18 1.58 4.68
C ILE A 27 -1.75 1.67 5.19
N TYR A 28 -1.52 1.29 6.46
CA TYR A 28 -0.18 1.30 7.07
C TYR A 28 0.79 0.38 6.34
N LYS A 29 0.40 -0.88 6.03
CA LYS A 29 1.22 -1.83 5.26
C LYS A 29 1.60 -1.28 3.89
N VAL A 30 0.65 -0.70 3.17
CA VAL A 30 0.91 -0.08 1.87
C VAL A 30 1.94 1.04 2.03
N CYS A 31 1.72 1.97 2.94
CA CYS A 31 2.64 3.09 3.17
C CYS A 31 4.03 2.60 3.59
N TYR A 32 4.11 1.62 4.48
CA TYR A 32 5.37 1.05 4.96
C TYR A 32 6.22 0.48 3.81
N LEU A 33 5.58 -0.22 2.88
CA LEU A 33 6.26 -0.79 1.72
C LEU A 33 6.92 0.26 0.81
N TYR A 34 6.40 1.48 0.83
CA TYR A 34 6.87 2.59 0.01
C TYR A 34 7.67 3.64 0.78
N THR A 35 7.98 3.41 2.06
CA THR A 35 8.85 4.32 2.81
C THR A 35 10.25 4.38 2.22
N THR A 36 10.80 5.56 2.22
CA THR A 36 12.19 5.85 1.84
C THR A 36 12.81 6.78 2.91
N PRO A 37 14.11 7.06 2.86
CA PRO A 37 14.71 8.03 3.78
C PRO A 37 14.06 9.42 3.74
N THR A 38 13.52 9.81 2.60
CA THR A 38 12.85 11.09 2.37
C THR A 38 11.33 10.99 2.48
N ALA A 39 10.74 9.82 2.12
CA ALA A 39 9.32 9.53 2.22
C ALA A 39 9.03 8.79 3.54
N ILE A 40 8.93 9.52 4.64
CA ILE A 40 8.64 8.91 5.94
C ILE A 40 7.19 8.40 6.01
N LEU A 41 7.01 7.33 6.79
CA LEU A 41 5.75 6.60 6.90
C LEU A 41 4.56 7.51 7.25
N ASN A 42 4.73 8.40 8.23
CA ASN A 42 3.65 9.27 8.67
C ASN A 42 3.18 10.23 7.59
N ASP A 43 4.08 10.76 6.78
CA ASP A 43 3.74 11.68 5.69
C ASP A 43 2.99 10.95 4.58
N LEU A 44 3.44 9.73 4.21
CA LEU A 44 2.73 8.89 3.25
C LEU A 44 1.33 8.52 3.76
N TYR A 45 1.21 8.15 5.04
CA TYR A 45 -0.06 7.81 5.65
C TYR A 45 -1.03 8.99 5.62
N GLN A 46 -0.58 10.18 6.01
CA GLN A 46 -1.38 11.41 5.96
C GLN A 46 -1.85 11.73 4.54
N ASP A 47 -0.95 11.63 3.55
CA ASP A 47 -1.28 11.88 2.15
C ASP A 47 -2.31 10.87 1.62
N VAL A 48 -2.19 9.60 2.00
CA VAL A 48 -3.16 8.55 1.63
C VAL A 48 -4.52 8.86 2.24
N VAL A 49 -4.58 9.14 3.56
CA VAL A 49 -5.84 9.46 4.25
C VAL A 49 -6.47 10.71 3.66
N LEU A 50 -5.69 11.74 3.36
CA LEU A 50 -6.18 12.96 2.73
C LEU A 50 -6.77 12.71 1.34
N ASN A 51 -6.13 11.88 0.52
CA ASN A 51 -6.63 11.53 -0.81
C ASN A 51 -7.87 10.64 -0.74
N LEU A 52 -7.94 9.74 0.22
CA LEU A 52 -9.14 8.95 0.51
C LEU A 52 -10.30 9.88 0.92
N TRP A 53 -10.07 10.84 1.82
CA TRP A 53 -11.08 11.81 2.23
C TRP A 53 -11.63 12.62 1.06
N LYS A 54 -10.74 13.16 0.21
CA LYS A 54 -11.14 13.93 -0.98
C LYS A 54 -11.95 13.12 -1.98
N ALA A 55 -11.68 11.82 -2.09
CA ALA A 55 -12.35 10.92 -3.02
C ALA A 55 -13.62 10.27 -2.45
N PHE A 56 -13.77 10.21 -1.12
CA PHE A 56 -14.84 9.50 -0.43
C PHE A 56 -16.25 9.97 -0.83
N PRO A 57 -16.55 11.27 -0.97
CA PRO A 57 -17.87 11.73 -1.41
C PRO A 57 -18.26 11.28 -2.82
N LYS A 58 -17.26 10.91 -3.65
CA LYS A 58 -17.45 10.44 -5.02
C LYS A 58 -17.44 8.92 -5.14
N PHE A 59 -17.22 8.21 -4.04
CA PHE A 59 -17.21 6.75 -4.01
C PHE A 59 -18.63 6.21 -4.20
N ARG A 60 -18.89 5.64 -5.40
CA ARG A 60 -20.23 5.17 -5.80
C ARG A 60 -20.58 3.77 -5.29
N ARG A 61 -19.71 3.11 -4.50
CA ARG A 61 -19.88 1.73 -4.02
C ARG A 61 -20.03 0.68 -5.14
N GLU A 62 -19.55 0.97 -6.33
CA GLU A 62 -19.54 0.07 -7.49
C GLU A 62 -18.52 -1.07 -7.35
N CYS A 63 -17.61 -0.97 -6.40
CA CYS A 63 -16.63 -2.01 -6.04
C CYS A 63 -16.53 -2.14 -4.52
N LYS A 64 -15.89 -3.22 -4.06
CA LYS A 64 -15.58 -3.39 -2.63
C LYS A 64 -14.72 -2.23 -2.14
N ILE A 65 -15.04 -1.69 -0.98
CA ILE A 65 -14.32 -0.56 -0.38
C ILE A 65 -12.83 -0.87 -0.18
N SER A 66 -12.48 -2.10 0.17
CA SER A 66 -11.09 -2.53 0.29
C SER A 66 -10.32 -2.36 -1.02
N LYS A 67 -10.91 -2.71 -2.17
CA LYS A 67 -10.32 -2.54 -3.49
C LYS A 67 -10.07 -1.06 -3.81
N TRP A 68 -11.04 -0.23 -3.49
CA TRP A 68 -10.96 1.23 -3.68
C TRP A 68 -9.85 1.84 -2.81
N ILE A 69 -9.72 1.42 -1.54
CA ILE A 69 -8.67 1.86 -0.62
C ILE A 69 -7.28 1.47 -1.15
N TYR A 70 -7.07 0.19 -1.55
CA TYR A 70 -5.80 -0.24 -2.12
C TYR A 70 -5.40 0.59 -3.33
N ARG A 71 -6.36 0.84 -4.24
CA ARG A 71 -6.11 1.63 -5.45
C ARG A 71 -5.63 3.05 -5.12
N ILE A 72 -6.31 3.75 -4.21
CA ILE A 72 -5.91 5.11 -3.83
C ILE A 72 -4.60 5.10 -3.06
N ALA A 73 -4.42 4.20 -2.09
CA ALA A 73 -3.20 4.12 -1.30
C ALA A 73 -1.97 3.84 -2.17
N LEU A 74 -2.03 2.82 -3.02
CA LEU A 74 -0.94 2.47 -3.93
C LEU A 74 -0.62 3.60 -4.91
N ASN A 75 -1.64 4.20 -5.53
CA ASN A 75 -1.45 5.31 -6.45
C ASN A 75 -0.84 6.53 -5.77
N THR A 76 -1.24 6.83 -4.53
CA THR A 76 -0.68 7.94 -3.75
C THR A 76 0.79 7.69 -3.45
N CYS A 77 1.14 6.52 -2.92
CA CYS A 77 2.52 6.18 -2.59
C CYS A 77 3.42 6.16 -3.83
N ILE A 78 2.98 5.54 -4.93
CA ILE A 78 3.75 5.50 -6.19
C ILE A 78 3.94 6.90 -6.75
N SER A 79 2.92 7.75 -6.71
CA SER A 79 3.00 9.13 -7.17
C SER A 79 3.96 9.96 -6.33
N PHE A 80 3.96 9.75 -5.01
CA PHE A 80 4.88 10.40 -4.09
C PHE A 80 6.34 10.05 -4.45
N ILE A 81 6.66 8.77 -4.53
CA ILE A 81 8.01 8.29 -4.89
C ILE A 81 8.44 8.78 -6.29
N ARG A 82 7.51 8.83 -7.25
CA ARG A 82 7.82 9.32 -8.60
C ARG A 82 8.21 10.81 -8.60
N LYS A 83 7.59 11.62 -7.74
CA LYS A 83 7.94 13.03 -7.57
C LYS A 83 9.29 13.22 -6.90
N GLU A 84 9.63 12.34 -5.96
CA GLU A 84 10.92 12.38 -5.24
C GLU A 84 12.12 11.90 -6.07
N LYS A 85 11.93 11.17 -7.16
CA LYS A 85 13.01 10.63 -8.01
C LYS A 85 13.94 11.69 -8.62
N ASN A 86 13.68 12.97 -8.41
CA ASN A 86 14.62 14.05 -8.73
C ASN A 86 15.63 14.36 -7.61
N VAL A 87 15.60 13.59 -6.49
CA VAL A 87 16.56 13.70 -5.38
C VAL A 87 17.49 12.49 -5.43
N PRO A 88 18.84 12.64 -5.34
CA PRO A 88 19.77 11.52 -5.42
C PRO A 88 19.51 10.49 -4.35
N GLU A 89 19.50 9.23 -4.77
CA GLU A 89 19.30 8.04 -3.96
C GLU A 89 20.48 7.87 -2.98
N PHE A 90 20.28 8.24 -1.72
CA PHE A 90 21.22 7.91 -0.64
C PHE A 90 20.47 7.42 0.60
N VAL A 91 20.86 6.21 1.04
CA VAL A 91 20.65 5.58 2.34
C VAL A 91 19.36 4.79 2.50
N THR A 92 19.50 3.49 2.40
CA THR A 92 18.59 2.49 2.98
C THR A 92 18.64 2.61 4.51
N LEU A 93 17.71 3.33 5.10
CA LEU A 93 17.48 3.24 6.53
C LEU A 93 16.53 2.07 6.82
N ASN A 94 17.07 1.02 7.41
CA ASN A 94 16.28 -0.04 8.03
C ASN A 94 15.50 0.56 9.19
N ARG A 95 14.29 1.06 8.92
CA ARG A 95 13.32 1.34 9.97
C ARG A 95 12.44 0.11 10.12
N GLU A 96 12.72 -0.65 11.16
CA GLU A 96 11.82 -1.66 11.68
C GLU A 96 10.52 -0.97 12.09
N GLY A 97 9.40 -1.39 11.50
CA GLY A 97 8.12 -0.83 11.87
C GLY A 97 7.73 -1.27 13.26
N ASP A 98 7.19 -0.37 14.08
CA ASP A 98 6.74 -0.59 15.47
C ASP A 98 5.72 -1.73 15.68
N TRP A 99 5.21 -2.33 14.60
CA TRP A 99 4.29 -3.47 14.65
C TRP A 99 5.00 -4.84 14.63
N MET A 100 6.35 -4.85 14.59
CA MET A 100 7.20 -6.03 14.68
C MET A 100 7.93 -6.04 16.05
N THR A 101 7.21 -6.12 17.16
CA THR A 101 7.74 -5.86 18.51
C THR A 101 8.10 -7.08 19.34
N GLU A 102 8.47 -8.21 18.75
CA GLU A 102 9.08 -9.30 19.54
C GLU A 102 10.45 -9.67 18.97
N GLU A 103 11.49 -9.38 19.74
CA GLU A 103 12.90 -9.35 19.32
C GLU A 103 13.53 -10.72 18.96
N ASN A 104 12.83 -11.85 19.07
CA ASN A 104 13.42 -13.17 18.86
C ASN A 104 12.51 -14.21 18.19
N ASP A 105 11.47 -13.82 17.46
CA ASP A 105 10.63 -14.77 16.74
C ASP A 105 11.24 -15.08 15.35
N PRO A 106 11.60 -16.35 15.04
CA PRO A 106 12.08 -16.76 13.70
C PRO A 106 11.14 -16.36 12.56
N LEU A 107 9.84 -16.32 12.82
CA LEU A 107 8.85 -15.90 11.82
C LEU A 107 8.99 -14.42 11.48
N GLN A 108 9.27 -13.58 12.47
CA GLN A 108 9.49 -12.16 12.26
C GLN A 108 10.75 -11.87 11.44
N GLU A 109 11.83 -12.61 11.70
CA GLU A 109 13.04 -12.48 10.88
C GLU A 109 12.80 -12.90 9.43
N MET A 110 12.03 -13.95 9.19
CA MET A 110 11.63 -14.33 7.83
C MET A 110 10.79 -13.23 7.15
N LEU A 111 9.90 -12.58 7.88
CA LEU A 111 9.11 -11.46 7.35
C LEU A 111 9.99 -10.25 7.04
N ARG A 112 10.93 -9.89 7.91
CA ARG A 112 11.90 -8.81 7.65
C ARG A 112 12.72 -9.08 6.41
N GLN A 113 13.21 -10.32 6.24
CA GLN A 113 13.96 -10.74 5.06
C GLN A 113 13.10 -10.64 3.80
N LEU A 114 11.84 -11.09 3.85
CA LEU A 114 10.90 -10.96 2.73
C LEU A 114 10.68 -9.49 2.35
N TYR A 115 10.45 -8.61 3.32
CA TYR A 115 10.27 -7.18 3.05
C TYR A 115 11.53 -6.53 2.47
N ARG A 116 12.73 -6.91 2.93
CA ARG A 116 14.00 -6.46 2.35
C ARG A 116 14.11 -6.84 0.86
N MET A 117 13.76 -8.08 0.52
CA MET A 117 13.76 -8.54 -0.87
C MET A 117 12.71 -7.81 -1.72
N ILE A 118 11.48 -7.62 -1.19
CA ILE A 118 10.41 -6.90 -1.88
C ILE A 118 10.83 -5.44 -2.13
N ASN A 119 11.55 -4.82 -1.21
CA ASN A 119 12.04 -3.45 -1.38
C ASN A 119 13.02 -3.25 -2.53
N GLN A 120 13.64 -4.32 -3.02
CA GLN A 120 14.49 -4.29 -4.21
C GLN A 120 13.72 -4.40 -5.53
N LEU A 121 12.40 -4.58 -5.47
CA LEU A 121 11.54 -4.63 -6.65
C LEU A 121 11.16 -3.23 -7.14
N GLY A 122 10.81 -3.12 -8.41
CA GLY A 122 10.20 -1.91 -8.96
C GLY A 122 8.83 -1.60 -8.34
N GLN A 123 8.40 -0.35 -8.41
CA GLN A 123 7.20 0.13 -7.71
C GLN A 123 5.93 -0.66 -8.06
N LEU A 124 5.72 -0.98 -9.34
CA LEU A 124 4.58 -1.78 -9.79
C LEU A 124 4.66 -3.23 -9.29
N ASP A 125 5.85 -3.83 -9.34
CA ASP A 125 6.06 -5.21 -8.89
C ASP A 125 5.85 -5.34 -7.37
N LYS A 126 6.23 -4.32 -6.58
CA LYS A 126 5.89 -4.22 -5.16
C LYS A 126 4.37 -4.25 -4.93
N SER A 127 3.61 -3.47 -5.71
CA SER A 127 2.14 -3.45 -5.60
C SER A 127 1.55 -4.83 -5.88
N ILE A 128 2.00 -5.48 -6.93
CA ILE A 128 1.47 -6.78 -7.36
C ILE A 128 1.75 -7.86 -6.31
N ILE A 129 2.99 -7.93 -5.80
CA ILE A 129 3.34 -8.94 -4.80
C ILE A 129 2.65 -8.68 -3.46
N LEU A 130 2.51 -7.42 -3.04
CA LEU A 130 1.75 -7.06 -1.84
C LEU A 130 0.31 -7.53 -1.94
N LEU A 131 -0.39 -7.22 -3.04
CA LEU A 131 -1.77 -7.63 -3.24
C LEU A 131 -1.92 -9.16 -3.28
N TYR A 132 -0.98 -9.86 -3.88
CA TYR A 132 -0.94 -11.32 -3.88
C TYR A 132 -0.76 -11.90 -2.47
N LEU A 133 0.11 -11.31 -1.64
CA LEU A 133 0.31 -11.72 -0.25
C LEU A 133 -0.88 -11.38 0.65
N GLU A 134 -1.72 -10.43 0.25
CA GLU A 134 -3.00 -10.08 0.89
C GLU A 134 -4.18 -10.89 0.30
N ASP A 135 -3.90 -12.05 -0.28
CA ASP A 135 -4.88 -13.01 -0.83
C ASP A 135 -5.84 -12.42 -1.88
N LYS A 136 -5.37 -11.41 -2.64
CA LYS A 136 -6.15 -10.88 -3.75
C LYS A 136 -6.05 -11.81 -4.95
N SER A 137 -7.20 -12.06 -5.60
CA SER A 137 -7.24 -12.80 -6.86
C SER A 137 -6.57 -12.02 -7.99
N TYR A 138 -6.18 -12.70 -9.06
CA TYR A 138 -5.59 -12.05 -10.24
C TYR A 138 -6.53 -11.02 -10.87
N ASP A 139 -7.85 -11.29 -10.83
CA ASP A 139 -8.86 -10.34 -11.28
C ASP A 139 -8.89 -9.08 -10.40
N GLU A 140 -8.86 -9.24 -9.08
CA GLU A 140 -8.80 -8.11 -8.14
C GLU A 140 -7.51 -7.30 -8.32
N ILE A 141 -6.36 -7.97 -8.47
CA ILE A 141 -5.08 -7.31 -8.74
C ILE A 141 -5.13 -6.55 -10.08
N SER A 142 -5.70 -7.16 -11.12
CA SER A 142 -5.94 -6.53 -12.41
C SER A 142 -6.75 -5.24 -12.27
N GLU A 143 -7.86 -5.29 -11.55
CA GLU A 143 -8.73 -4.12 -11.34
C GLU A 143 -8.07 -3.03 -10.49
N ILE A 144 -7.26 -3.39 -9.48
CA ILE A 144 -6.56 -2.42 -8.63
C ILE A 144 -5.42 -1.75 -9.38
N THR A 145 -4.63 -2.52 -10.14
CA THR A 145 -3.41 -2.04 -10.80
C THR A 145 -3.64 -1.47 -12.19
N GLY A 146 -4.78 -1.78 -12.83
CA GLY A 146 -5.07 -1.41 -14.21
C GLY A 146 -4.37 -2.30 -15.25
N LEU A 147 -3.71 -3.39 -14.83
CA LEU A 147 -3.10 -4.37 -15.73
C LEU A 147 -4.14 -5.39 -16.20
N THR A 148 -3.88 -6.06 -17.32
CA THR A 148 -4.66 -7.24 -17.70
C THR A 148 -4.34 -8.42 -16.77
N VAL A 149 -5.29 -9.35 -16.61
CA VAL A 149 -5.10 -10.57 -15.79
C VAL A 149 -3.89 -11.37 -16.27
N THR A 150 -3.69 -11.48 -17.59
CA THR A 150 -2.53 -12.15 -18.19
C THR A 150 -1.22 -11.46 -17.81
N ASN A 151 -1.18 -10.13 -17.81
CA ASN A 151 0.00 -9.37 -17.38
C ASN A 151 0.27 -9.56 -15.88
N VAL A 152 -0.75 -9.59 -15.05
CA VAL A 152 -0.63 -9.90 -13.62
C VAL A 152 0.00 -11.28 -13.42
N ALA A 153 -0.51 -12.31 -14.08
CA ALA A 153 0.01 -13.68 -13.98
C ALA A 153 1.49 -13.76 -14.41
N THR A 154 1.83 -13.16 -15.54
CA THR A 154 3.21 -13.13 -16.06
C THR A 154 4.16 -12.39 -15.13
N LYS A 155 3.75 -11.23 -14.63
CA LYS A 155 4.55 -10.45 -13.67
C LYS A 155 4.74 -11.19 -12.35
N LEU A 156 3.70 -11.79 -11.79
CA LEU A 156 3.80 -12.58 -10.56
C LEU A 156 4.77 -13.74 -10.70
N SER A 157 4.74 -14.46 -11.82
CA SER A 157 5.72 -15.53 -12.08
C SER A 157 7.13 -15.00 -12.03
N ARG A 158 7.43 -13.91 -12.76
CA ARG A 158 8.77 -13.29 -12.79
C ARG A 158 9.21 -12.75 -11.43
N ILE A 159 8.28 -12.13 -10.68
CA ILE A 159 8.55 -11.62 -9.32
C ILE A 159 8.91 -12.76 -8.39
N LYS A 160 8.15 -13.85 -8.40
CA LYS A 160 8.41 -15.05 -7.58
C LYS A 160 9.79 -15.65 -7.90
N ASP A 161 10.14 -15.75 -9.17
CA ASP A 161 11.45 -16.26 -9.60
C ASP A 161 12.59 -15.33 -9.15
N LYS A 162 12.39 -14.01 -9.23
CA LYS A 162 13.36 -13.02 -8.75
C LYS A 162 13.57 -13.13 -7.24
N LEU A 163 12.49 -13.22 -6.46
CA LEU A 163 12.57 -13.39 -5.01
C LEU A 163 13.24 -14.70 -4.60
N LYS A 164 12.98 -15.80 -5.31
CA LYS A 164 13.66 -17.09 -5.09
C LYS A 164 15.17 -17.03 -5.35
N LYS A 165 15.59 -16.28 -6.37
CA LYS A 165 17.03 -16.07 -6.65
C LYS A 165 17.70 -15.27 -5.56
N MET A 166 17.09 -14.16 -5.13
CA MET A 166 17.60 -13.32 -4.04
C MET A 166 17.79 -14.12 -2.75
N LYS A 167 16.83 -15.01 -2.40
CA LYS A 167 16.94 -15.88 -1.22
C LYS A 167 18.09 -16.90 -1.28
N LYS A 168 18.56 -17.25 -2.46
CA LYS A 168 19.67 -18.20 -2.62
C LYS A 168 21.04 -17.54 -2.56
N GLU A 169 21.09 -16.23 -2.75
CA GLU A 169 22.30 -15.42 -2.77
C GLU A 169 22.64 -14.84 -1.38
N GLU A 170 21.73 -14.92 -0.41
CA GLU A 170 21.95 -14.64 1.01
C GLU A 170 22.42 -15.88 1.78
#